data_fa3029ba7ee7707a515c82fd5e89eef8
#
_entry.id   fa3029ba7ee7707a515c82fd5e89eef8
#
_cell.length_a   1.000
_cell.length_b   1.000
_cell.length_c   1.000
_cell.angle_alpha   90.00
_cell.angle_beta   90.00
_cell.angle_gamma   90.00
#
_symmetry.space_group_name_H-M   'P 1'
#
loop_
_entity.id
_entity.type
_entity.pdbx_description
1 polymer ?
#
loop_
_entity_poly.entity_id
_entity_poly.type
_entity_poly.pdbx_seq_one_letter_code
_entity_poly.pdbx_strand_id
1 'polypeptide(L)'
;MRPVIDHVPFVAPDLDALVERFENAGFAPQYGGEHAETGTETAMIVLPDGSALELLAPAGADIDPDDGHWPAFVAAGAGPCAWGVDAGSVHSELQRAISHDVTVRGPLRERRETDRGVAEWDVGFLGGPDSPLPFVVSDRTPREYRVPDSALYGSPLSGIGRVVVAVDDLDGAIARFTDLYRLPAPERDDDDTFGDLAAFPGQDVVLCEPSGGPVRERVERFGACPATVLLSGDVSDAAAHHPLHGGRTLFGKRVRFVDGFDTRLGVLER
;
A
#
# COMPACT_ATOMS: atom_id res chain seq x y z
N MET A 1 -3.49 -10.41 16.03
CA MET A 1 -4.49 -9.75 15.15
C MET A 1 -4.20 -10.14 13.72
N ARG A 2 -5.20 -10.34 12.88
CA ARG A 2 -4.99 -10.51 11.43
C ARG A 2 -4.98 -9.11 10.81
N PRO A 3 -3.86 -8.66 10.21
CA PRO A 3 -3.82 -7.38 9.54
C PRO A 3 -4.84 -7.34 8.40
N VAL A 4 -5.71 -6.34 8.39
CA VAL A 4 -6.62 -6.06 7.27
C VAL A 4 -6.07 -4.82 6.58
N ILE A 5 -5.79 -4.91 5.29
CA ILE A 5 -5.25 -3.79 4.54
C ILE A 5 -6.30 -2.67 4.49
N ASP A 6 -5.93 -1.49 4.99
CA ASP A 6 -6.75 -0.28 4.91
C ASP A 6 -6.50 0.42 3.57
N HIS A 7 -5.25 0.77 3.30
CA HIS A 7 -4.88 1.41 2.04
C HIS A 7 -3.39 1.26 1.74
N VAL A 8 -3.04 1.54 0.49
CA VAL A 8 -1.65 1.59 0.01
C VAL A 8 -1.39 2.95 -0.60
N PRO A 9 -0.45 3.75 -0.05
CA PRO A 9 -0.07 5.03 -0.62
C PRO A 9 0.76 4.87 -1.89
N PHE A 10 0.37 5.60 -2.94
CA PHE A 10 1.13 5.87 -4.14
C PHE A 10 1.56 7.32 -4.14
N VAL A 11 2.84 7.60 -4.22
CA VAL A 11 3.38 8.95 -4.09
C VAL A 11 4.06 9.44 -5.37
N ALA A 12 3.92 10.74 -5.63
CA ALA A 12 4.58 11.43 -6.72
C ALA A 12 4.81 12.90 -6.34
N PRO A 13 5.65 13.65 -7.09
CA PRO A 13 5.85 15.08 -6.86
C PRO A 13 4.63 15.94 -7.21
N ASP A 14 3.71 15.43 -8.03
CA ASP A 14 2.58 16.16 -8.60
C ASP A 14 1.33 15.25 -8.57
N LEU A 15 0.27 15.71 -7.89
CA LEU A 15 -0.96 14.93 -7.74
C LEU A 15 -1.75 14.84 -9.03
N ASP A 16 -1.84 15.93 -9.80
CA ASP A 16 -2.62 15.95 -11.04
C ASP A 16 -2.04 14.96 -12.06
N ALA A 17 -0.71 14.93 -12.20
CA ALA A 17 -0.04 13.96 -13.07
C ALA A 17 -0.23 12.50 -12.58
N LEU A 18 -0.27 12.28 -11.26
CA LEU A 18 -0.54 10.96 -10.69
C LEU A 18 -1.99 10.55 -10.93
N VAL A 19 -2.94 11.44 -10.71
CA VAL A 19 -4.37 11.24 -10.99
C VAL A 19 -4.58 10.91 -12.46
N GLU A 20 -4.05 11.71 -13.40
CA GLU A 20 -4.15 11.48 -14.84
C GLU A 20 -3.62 10.09 -15.23
N ARG A 21 -2.53 9.66 -14.62
CA ARG A 21 -1.95 8.32 -14.87
C ARG A 21 -2.93 7.21 -14.49
N PHE A 22 -3.61 7.33 -13.34
CA PHE A 22 -4.61 6.36 -12.91
C PHE A 22 -5.89 6.44 -13.76
N GLU A 23 -6.33 7.63 -14.18
CA GLU A 23 -7.48 7.80 -15.08
C GLU A 23 -7.21 7.16 -16.45
N ASN A 24 -6.01 7.32 -17.00
CA ASN A 24 -5.58 6.69 -18.25
C ASN A 24 -5.54 5.14 -18.12
N ALA A 25 -5.41 4.61 -16.91
CA ALA A 25 -5.49 3.20 -16.61
C ALA A 25 -6.93 2.71 -16.27
N GLY A 26 -7.95 3.57 -16.45
CA GLY A 26 -9.36 3.23 -16.26
C GLY A 26 -9.85 3.31 -14.83
N PHE A 27 -9.10 3.92 -13.91
CA PHE A 27 -9.55 4.20 -12.55
C PHE A 27 -10.22 5.58 -12.46
N ALA A 28 -10.96 5.81 -11.37
CA ALA A 28 -11.61 7.09 -11.08
C ALA A 28 -11.18 7.61 -9.69
N PRO A 29 -10.02 8.26 -9.58
CA PRO A 29 -9.58 8.87 -8.34
C PRO A 29 -10.55 9.97 -7.91
N GLN A 30 -10.82 10.04 -6.59
CA GLN A 30 -11.66 11.07 -5.99
C GLN A 30 -10.76 11.97 -5.13
N TYR A 31 -10.78 13.28 -5.36
CA TYR A 31 -10.01 14.21 -4.55
C TYR A 31 -10.45 14.14 -3.08
N GLY A 32 -9.47 13.98 -2.20
CA GLY A 32 -9.70 13.74 -0.77
C GLY A 32 -9.42 14.95 0.12
N GLY A 33 -8.75 15.99 -0.40
CA GLY A 33 -8.35 17.17 0.37
C GLY A 33 -6.88 17.20 0.76
N GLU A 34 -6.52 18.19 1.59
CA GLU A 34 -5.15 18.40 2.08
C GLU A 34 -4.99 17.86 3.51
N HIS A 35 -3.83 17.30 3.80
CA HIS A 35 -3.38 16.91 5.13
C HIS A 35 -2.61 18.07 5.77
N ALA A 36 -3.22 18.75 6.72
CA ALA A 36 -2.64 19.96 7.32
C ALA A 36 -1.32 19.68 8.08
N GLU A 37 -1.15 18.48 8.65
CA GLU A 37 0.01 18.09 9.45
C GLU A 37 1.22 17.71 8.60
N THR A 38 1.01 17.20 7.39
CA THR A 38 2.09 16.72 6.49
C THR A 38 2.28 17.60 5.27
N GLY A 39 1.41 18.59 5.05
CA GLY A 39 1.45 19.45 3.87
C GLY A 39 1.30 18.68 2.55
N THR A 40 0.57 17.58 2.57
CA THR A 40 0.30 16.77 1.38
C THR A 40 -1.17 16.90 0.97
N GLU A 41 -1.44 16.78 -0.31
CA GLU A 41 -2.78 16.62 -0.86
C GLU A 41 -3.00 15.19 -1.33
N THR A 42 -4.26 14.75 -1.35
CA THR A 42 -4.60 13.37 -1.63
C THR A 42 -5.78 13.22 -2.59
N ALA A 43 -5.72 12.13 -3.37
CA ALA A 43 -6.88 11.55 -4.04
C ALA A 43 -6.96 10.06 -3.73
N MET A 44 -8.16 9.49 -3.74
CA MET A 44 -8.38 8.10 -3.34
C MET A 44 -9.08 7.30 -4.43
N ILE A 45 -8.64 6.07 -4.64
CA ILE A 45 -9.34 5.05 -5.44
C ILE A 45 -9.84 4.01 -4.44
N VAL A 46 -11.11 4.11 -4.06
CA VAL A 46 -11.72 3.22 -3.08
C VAL A 46 -12.31 2.00 -3.78
N LEU A 47 -11.92 0.82 -3.32
CA LEU A 47 -12.37 -0.47 -3.83
C LEU A 47 -13.67 -0.91 -3.14
N PRO A 48 -14.43 -1.87 -3.71
CA PRO A 48 -15.72 -2.28 -3.18
C PRO A 48 -15.68 -2.85 -1.75
N ASP A 49 -14.57 -3.41 -1.30
CA ASP A 49 -14.39 -3.90 0.07
C ASP A 49 -14.02 -2.79 1.08
N GLY A 50 -13.84 -1.56 0.60
CA GLY A 50 -13.45 -0.41 1.41
C GLY A 50 -11.93 -0.21 1.57
N SER A 51 -11.09 -1.11 1.04
CA SER A 51 -9.65 -0.84 0.90
C SER A 51 -9.41 0.20 -0.19
N ALA A 52 -8.27 0.91 -0.14
CA ALA A 52 -8.02 2.00 -1.07
C ALA A 52 -6.57 2.08 -1.57
N LEU A 53 -6.39 2.63 -2.77
CA LEU A 53 -5.12 3.23 -3.19
C LEU A 53 -5.23 4.73 -2.85
N GLU A 54 -4.27 5.23 -2.10
CA GLU A 54 -4.18 6.64 -1.74
C GLU A 54 -3.09 7.31 -2.56
N LEU A 55 -3.47 8.28 -3.38
CA LEU A 55 -2.56 9.05 -4.24
C LEU A 55 -2.14 10.29 -3.47
N LEU A 56 -0.84 10.49 -3.24
CA LEU A 56 -0.31 11.55 -2.41
C LEU A 56 0.77 12.36 -3.15
N ALA A 57 0.70 13.67 -3.00
CA ALA A 57 1.75 14.59 -3.44
C ALA A 57 1.85 15.77 -2.46
N PRO A 58 2.94 16.56 -2.49
CA PRO A 58 3.01 17.83 -1.76
C PRO A 58 1.90 18.79 -2.20
N ALA A 59 1.21 19.44 -1.24
CA ALA A 59 0.12 20.37 -1.51
C ALA A 59 0.58 21.75 -2.06
N GLY A 60 1.86 21.91 -2.38
CA GLY A 60 2.42 23.12 -2.95
C GLY A 60 3.93 23.02 -3.15
N ALA A 61 4.47 23.88 -4.02
CA ALA A 61 5.90 23.87 -4.37
C ALA A 61 6.84 24.28 -3.22
N ASP A 62 6.33 24.94 -2.19
CA ASP A 62 7.10 25.46 -1.06
C ASP A 62 7.11 24.49 0.15
N ILE A 63 6.46 23.33 0.04
CA ILE A 63 6.46 22.32 1.11
C ILE A 63 7.73 21.50 0.99
N ASP A 64 8.49 21.43 2.09
CA ASP A 64 9.66 20.59 2.16
C ASP A 64 9.21 19.11 2.08
N PRO A 65 9.63 18.35 1.05
CA PRO A 65 9.29 16.93 0.97
C PRO A 65 9.71 16.13 2.21
N ASP A 66 10.71 16.63 2.95
CA ASP A 66 11.18 15.98 4.18
C ASP A 66 10.21 16.12 5.36
N ASP A 67 9.25 17.05 5.29
CA ASP A 67 8.16 17.17 6.28
C ASP A 67 7.09 16.08 6.13
N GLY A 68 7.02 15.41 4.98
CA GLY A 68 6.10 14.33 4.70
C GLY A 68 6.57 12.96 5.22
N HIS A 69 5.74 11.93 5.02
CA HIS A 69 6.05 10.58 5.49
C HIS A 69 7.01 9.84 4.56
N TRP A 70 7.19 10.08 3.34
CA TRP A 70 8.02 9.29 2.39
C TRP A 70 8.76 10.18 1.39
N PRO A 71 9.61 11.12 1.85
CA PRO A 71 10.17 12.16 0.98
C PRO A 71 10.99 11.60 -0.18
N ALA A 72 11.79 10.56 0.06
CA ALA A 72 12.59 9.94 -0.99
C ALA A 72 11.75 9.29 -2.10
N PHE A 73 10.61 8.70 -1.74
CA PHE A 73 9.66 8.14 -2.72
C PHE A 73 8.93 9.23 -3.48
N VAL A 74 8.49 10.30 -2.81
CA VAL A 74 7.85 11.46 -3.44
C VAL A 74 8.78 12.07 -4.50
N ALA A 75 10.01 12.40 -4.11
CA ALA A 75 10.99 13.00 -5.01
C ALA A 75 11.32 12.11 -6.24
N ALA A 76 11.17 10.81 -6.11
CA ALA A 76 11.45 9.86 -7.18
C ALA A 76 10.20 9.51 -8.03
N GLY A 77 9.00 9.95 -7.67
CA GLY A 77 7.77 9.49 -8.31
C GLY A 77 7.60 7.98 -8.25
N ALA A 78 7.94 7.37 -7.11
CA ALA A 78 8.29 5.97 -7.06
C ALA A 78 7.11 5.00 -6.89
N GLY A 79 5.87 5.46 -6.92
CA GLY A 79 4.67 4.59 -6.81
C GLY A 79 4.41 4.13 -5.38
N PRO A 80 4.03 2.84 -5.12
CA PRO A 80 3.67 2.40 -3.78
C PRO A 80 4.88 2.50 -2.84
N CYS A 81 4.73 3.22 -1.72
CA CYS A 81 5.83 3.51 -0.81
C CYS A 81 5.70 2.82 0.55
N ALA A 82 4.49 2.49 0.94
CA ALA A 82 4.15 1.82 2.19
C ALA A 82 2.83 1.05 2.05
N TRP A 83 2.37 0.42 3.11
CA TRP A 83 1.06 -0.19 3.17
C TRP A 83 0.49 -0.07 4.57
N GLY A 84 -0.78 0.28 4.68
CA GLY A 84 -1.47 0.53 5.92
C GLY A 84 -2.47 -0.55 6.26
N VAL A 85 -2.63 -0.83 7.55
CA VAL A 85 -3.65 -1.77 8.08
C VAL A 85 -4.53 -1.08 9.10
N ASP A 86 -5.82 -1.44 9.10
CA ASP A 86 -6.73 -1.06 10.18
C ASP A 86 -6.36 -1.83 11.44
N ALA A 87 -6.07 -1.09 12.49
CA ALA A 87 -5.62 -1.63 13.77
C ALA A 87 -6.73 -1.68 14.84
N GLY A 88 -7.86 -1.03 14.61
CA GLY A 88 -8.87 -0.81 15.65
C GLY A 88 -8.35 0.09 16.80
N SER A 89 -7.09 -0.02 17.18
CA SER A 89 -6.39 0.85 18.14
C SER A 89 -4.90 0.91 17.84
N VAL A 90 -4.46 2.04 17.30
CA VAL A 90 -3.03 2.32 17.04
C VAL A 90 -2.22 2.16 18.31
N HIS A 91 -2.68 2.71 19.44
CA HIS A 91 -1.95 2.61 20.71
C HIS A 91 -1.66 1.17 21.12
N SER A 92 -2.65 0.28 21.03
CA SER A 92 -2.50 -1.14 21.39
C SER A 92 -1.53 -1.86 20.46
N GLU A 93 -1.53 -1.52 19.17
CA GLU A 93 -0.62 -2.11 18.20
C GLU A 93 0.84 -1.64 18.40
N LEU A 94 1.04 -0.36 18.70
CA LEU A 94 2.38 0.15 19.03
C LEU A 94 2.91 -0.50 20.32
N GLN A 95 2.09 -0.66 21.36
CA GLN A 95 2.49 -1.38 22.57
C GLN A 95 2.86 -2.84 22.29
N ARG A 96 2.07 -3.53 21.45
CA ARG A 96 2.37 -4.89 21.02
C ARG A 96 3.70 -4.96 20.28
N ALA A 97 3.94 -4.03 19.32
CA ALA A 97 5.18 -3.97 18.57
C ALA A 97 6.41 -3.75 19.48
N ILE A 98 6.30 -2.84 20.44
CA ILE A 98 7.36 -2.61 21.46
C ILE A 98 7.63 -3.89 22.26
N SER A 99 6.61 -4.67 22.61
CA SER A 99 6.80 -5.93 23.35
C SER A 99 7.48 -7.04 22.54
N HIS A 100 7.63 -6.85 21.24
CA HIS A 100 8.38 -7.69 20.29
C HIS A 100 9.66 -6.99 19.76
N ASP A 101 10.22 -6.04 20.52
CA ASP A 101 11.44 -5.31 20.18
C ASP A 101 11.38 -4.57 18.82
N VAL A 102 10.18 -4.16 18.38
CA VAL A 102 9.99 -3.33 17.20
C VAL A 102 10.00 -1.86 17.61
N THR A 103 10.89 -1.07 17.00
CA THR A 103 10.86 0.39 17.12
C THR A 103 9.54 0.93 16.58
N VAL A 104 9.00 1.97 17.19
CA VAL A 104 7.74 2.56 16.77
C VAL A 104 7.82 4.08 16.73
N ARG A 105 6.98 4.70 15.89
CA ARG A 105 6.72 6.14 15.88
C ARG A 105 5.21 6.38 15.95
N GLY A 106 4.79 7.28 16.83
CA GLY A 106 3.37 7.60 17.04
C GLY A 106 2.87 7.19 18.44
N PRO A 107 1.55 7.19 18.72
CA PRO A 107 0.49 7.55 17.77
C PRO A 107 0.59 9.03 17.36
N LEU A 108 0.43 9.30 16.08
CA LEU A 108 0.30 10.64 15.51
C LEU A 108 -1.17 10.86 15.20
N ARG A 109 -1.69 12.04 15.52
CA ARG A 109 -3.04 12.42 15.15
C ARG A 109 -3.00 13.16 13.82
N GLU A 110 -3.77 12.66 12.89
CA GLU A 110 -3.98 13.26 11.59
C GLU A 110 -5.40 13.80 11.50
N ARG A 111 -5.58 14.85 10.71
CA ARG A 111 -6.89 15.42 10.43
C ARG A 111 -6.95 15.97 8.99
N ARG A 112 -8.16 15.97 8.44
CA ARG A 112 -8.43 16.52 7.12
C ARG A 112 -9.85 17.07 7.07
N GLU A 113 -10.02 18.22 6.40
CA GLU A 113 -11.35 18.72 6.09
C GLU A 113 -11.86 18.02 4.84
N THR A 114 -13.11 17.59 4.87
CA THR A 114 -13.80 16.91 3.77
C THR A 114 -15.18 17.51 3.59
N ASP A 115 -15.84 17.18 2.51
CA ASP A 115 -17.25 17.58 2.25
C ASP A 115 -18.24 17.01 3.29
N ARG A 116 -17.85 15.96 4.02
CA ARG A 116 -18.65 15.33 5.10
C ARG A 116 -18.31 15.88 6.49
N GLY A 117 -17.31 16.74 6.61
CA GLY A 117 -16.84 17.31 7.87
C GLY A 117 -15.37 17.03 8.13
N VAL A 118 -14.95 17.15 9.38
CA VAL A 118 -13.55 16.88 9.76
C VAL A 118 -13.34 15.39 9.98
N ALA A 119 -12.50 14.78 9.16
CA ALA A 119 -11.99 13.44 9.41
C ALA A 119 -10.80 13.51 10.37
N GLU A 120 -10.81 12.68 11.41
CA GLU A 120 -9.71 12.52 12.36
C GLU A 120 -9.35 11.03 12.50
N TRP A 121 -8.06 10.72 12.52
CA TRP A 121 -7.57 9.35 12.73
C TRP A 121 -6.21 9.37 13.44
N ASP A 122 -5.85 8.26 14.03
CA ASP A 122 -4.52 8.04 14.58
C ASP A 122 -3.69 7.19 13.59
N VAL A 123 -2.40 7.49 13.46
CA VAL A 123 -1.42 6.74 12.66
C VAL A 123 -0.26 6.31 13.54
N GLY A 124 0.26 5.11 13.30
CA GLY A 124 1.47 4.62 13.94
C GLY A 124 2.35 3.85 12.95
N PHE A 125 3.65 4.01 13.06
CA PHE A 125 4.63 3.35 12.19
C PHE A 125 5.36 2.26 12.96
N LEU A 126 5.49 1.07 12.34
CA LEU A 126 6.15 -0.10 12.90
C LEU A 126 7.51 -0.31 12.22
N GLY A 127 8.57 -0.22 13.00
CA GLY A 127 9.96 -0.25 12.52
C GLY A 127 10.47 1.11 12.06
N GLY A 128 11.67 1.13 11.52
CA GLY A 128 12.28 2.30 10.89
C GLY A 128 11.79 2.54 9.45
N PRO A 129 12.42 3.51 8.75
CA PRO A 129 12.07 3.80 7.35
C PRO A 129 12.18 2.60 6.41
N ASP A 130 13.11 1.68 6.69
CA ASP A 130 13.39 0.49 5.88
C ASP A 130 12.63 -0.75 6.37
N SER A 131 11.56 -0.55 7.15
CA SER A 131 10.78 -1.66 7.71
C SER A 131 9.81 -2.22 6.69
N PRO A 132 9.74 -3.58 6.51
CA PRO A 132 8.72 -4.20 5.69
C PRO A 132 7.33 -4.21 6.36
N LEU A 133 7.25 -3.83 7.63
CA LEU A 133 6.01 -3.85 8.40
C LEU A 133 5.04 -2.76 7.94
N PRO A 134 3.73 -2.97 8.09
CA PRO A 134 2.75 -1.94 7.78
C PRO A 134 2.83 -0.77 8.77
N PHE A 135 2.39 0.40 8.34
CA PHE A 135 1.89 1.38 9.29
C PHE A 135 0.46 1.01 9.71
N VAL A 136 0.02 1.53 10.83
CA VAL A 136 -1.28 1.20 11.43
C VAL A 136 -2.14 2.45 11.51
N VAL A 137 -3.43 2.33 11.19
CA VAL A 137 -4.38 3.42 11.27
C VAL A 137 -5.59 3.02 12.12
N SER A 138 -6.22 4.01 12.73
CA SER A 138 -7.48 3.82 13.44
C SER A 138 -8.32 5.10 13.36
N ASP A 139 -9.50 5.00 12.80
CA ASP A 139 -10.41 6.13 12.66
C ASP A 139 -10.95 6.58 14.03
N ARG A 140 -10.95 7.90 14.27
CA ARG A 140 -11.53 8.55 15.45
C ARG A 140 -12.92 9.12 15.16
N THR A 141 -13.13 9.59 13.94
CA THR A 141 -14.42 9.94 13.37
C THR A 141 -14.95 8.78 12.53
N PRO A 142 -16.24 8.76 12.14
CA PRO A 142 -16.75 7.75 11.23
C PRO A 142 -15.88 7.62 9.97
N ARG A 143 -15.57 6.37 9.58
CA ARG A 143 -14.66 6.08 8.45
C ARG A 143 -15.05 6.79 7.15
N GLU A 144 -16.35 6.93 6.90
CA GLU A 144 -16.89 7.63 5.73
C GLU A 144 -16.51 9.12 5.64
N TYR A 145 -15.95 9.68 6.71
CA TYR A 145 -15.41 11.04 6.67
C TYR A 145 -14.02 11.06 6.01
N ARG A 146 -13.20 10.02 6.26
CA ARG A 146 -11.86 9.88 5.71
C ARG A 146 -11.84 9.17 4.35
N VAL A 147 -12.66 8.14 4.18
CA VAL A 147 -12.70 7.28 3.00
C VAL A 147 -14.03 7.50 2.28
N PRO A 148 -14.04 8.07 1.07
CA PRO A 148 -15.27 8.26 0.31
C PRO A 148 -15.89 6.93 -0.12
N ASP A 149 -17.12 6.97 -0.60
CA ASP A 149 -17.78 5.78 -1.16
C ASP A 149 -17.02 5.30 -2.41
N SER A 150 -16.95 3.98 -2.60
CA SER A 150 -16.31 3.42 -3.78
C SER A 150 -17.03 3.85 -5.06
N ALA A 151 -16.27 4.40 -6.01
CA ALA A 151 -16.75 4.63 -7.37
C ALA A 151 -16.74 3.34 -8.24
N LEU A 152 -16.21 2.23 -7.71
CA LEU A 152 -15.98 0.97 -8.42
C LEU A 152 -17.05 -0.09 -8.12
N TYR A 153 -18.23 0.29 -7.57
CA TYR A 153 -19.33 -0.65 -7.43
C TYR A 153 -19.75 -1.21 -8.79
N GLY A 154 -19.78 -2.54 -8.89
CA GLY A 154 -20.05 -3.24 -10.16
C GLY A 154 -18.82 -3.42 -11.07
N SER A 155 -17.67 -2.93 -10.67
CA SER A 155 -16.38 -3.25 -11.30
C SER A 155 -16.02 -4.74 -11.11
N PRO A 156 -15.22 -5.33 -12.00
CA PRO A 156 -14.64 -6.66 -11.79
C PRO A 156 -13.63 -6.74 -10.64
N LEU A 157 -13.17 -5.59 -10.13
CA LEU A 157 -12.27 -5.48 -8.98
C LEU A 157 -13.07 -5.49 -7.68
N SER A 158 -12.50 -6.08 -6.62
CA SER A 158 -13.20 -6.20 -5.33
C SER A 158 -12.45 -5.57 -4.16
N GLY A 159 -11.12 -5.53 -4.19
CA GLY A 159 -10.31 -5.04 -3.09
C GLY A 159 -8.82 -5.18 -3.37
N ILE A 160 -7.98 -4.86 -2.39
CA ILE A 160 -6.55 -5.16 -2.44
C ILE A 160 -6.37 -6.64 -2.09
N GLY A 161 -6.00 -7.44 -3.08
CA GLY A 161 -5.84 -8.89 -2.91
C GLY A 161 -4.48 -9.30 -2.37
N ARG A 162 -3.41 -8.53 -2.70
CA ARG A 162 -2.04 -8.73 -2.19
C ARG A 162 -1.24 -7.43 -2.22
N VAL A 163 -0.42 -7.24 -1.20
CA VAL A 163 0.73 -6.34 -1.25
C VAL A 163 1.99 -7.20 -1.24
N VAL A 164 2.81 -7.11 -2.28
CA VAL A 164 4.11 -7.78 -2.33
C VAL A 164 5.16 -6.80 -1.85
N VAL A 165 5.79 -7.11 -0.71
CA VAL A 165 6.82 -6.27 -0.07
C VAL A 165 8.19 -6.86 -0.36
N ALA A 166 9.03 -6.10 -1.04
CA ALA A 166 10.40 -6.49 -1.32
C ALA A 166 11.31 -6.18 -0.12
N VAL A 167 12.20 -7.12 0.17
CA VAL A 167 13.14 -7.09 1.30
C VAL A 167 14.53 -7.54 0.87
N ASP A 168 15.55 -7.23 1.66
CA ASP A 168 16.94 -7.68 1.46
C ASP A 168 17.23 -9.05 2.11
N ASP A 169 16.44 -9.42 3.12
CA ASP A 169 16.57 -10.66 3.89
C ASP A 169 15.16 -11.25 4.11
N LEU A 170 14.81 -12.20 3.26
CA LEU A 170 13.49 -12.83 3.29
C LEU A 170 13.28 -13.66 4.56
N ASP A 171 14.28 -14.39 5.00
CA ASP A 171 14.16 -15.25 6.18
C ASP A 171 14.05 -14.43 7.46
N GLY A 172 14.82 -13.35 7.58
CA GLY A 172 14.70 -12.39 8.68
C GLY A 172 13.34 -11.66 8.69
N ALA A 173 12.83 -11.27 7.52
CA ALA A 173 11.51 -10.68 7.41
C ALA A 173 10.39 -11.67 7.79
N ILE A 174 10.47 -12.95 7.33
CA ILE A 174 9.53 -14.00 7.72
C ILE A 174 9.54 -14.21 9.24
N ALA A 175 10.72 -14.28 9.85
CA ALA A 175 10.85 -14.47 11.29
C ALA A 175 10.15 -13.32 12.04
N ARG A 176 10.36 -12.07 11.60
CA ARG A 176 9.74 -10.87 12.18
C ARG A 176 8.21 -10.88 12.06
N PHE A 177 7.66 -11.20 10.88
CA PHE A 177 6.21 -11.30 10.69
C PHE A 177 5.59 -12.43 11.50
N THR A 178 6.26 -13.58 11.54
CA THR A 178 5.82 -14.75 12.33
C THR A 178 5.77 -14.42 13.82
N ASP A 179 6.81 -13.78 14.35
CA ASP A 179 6.86 -13.40 15.76
C ASP A 179 5.81 -12.34 16.09
N LEU A 180 5.81 -11.22 15.36
CA LEU A 180 4.96 -10.07 15.63
C LEU A 180 3.47 -10.40 15.49
N TYR A 181 3.06 -11.13 14.45
CA TYR A 181 1.66 -11.40 14.14
C TYR A 181 1.23 -12.84 14.45
N ARG A 182 2.16 -13.68 14.97
CA ARG A 182 1.94 -15.10 15.26
C ARG A 182 1.41 -15.85 14.04
N LEU A 183 2.01 -15.59 12.89
CA LEU A 183 1.60 -16.21 11.64
C LEU A 183 2.14 -17.63 11.52
N PRO A 184 1.42 -18.53 10.82
CA PRO A 184 1.94 -19.84 10.48
C PRO A 184 3.12 -19.73 9.50
N ALA A 185 3.84 -20.84 9.30
CA ALA A 185 4.88 -20.90 8.28
C ALA A 185 4.32 -20.50 6.90
N PRO A 186 5.03 -19.64 6.14
CA PRO A 186 4.58 -19.23 4.83
C PRO A 186 4.72 -20.33 3.78
N GLU A 187 3.88 -20.27 2.75
CA GLU A 187 4.10 -20.94 1.49
C GLU A 187 5.21 -20.23 0.72
N ARG A 188 6.07 -21.00 0.02
CA ARG A 188 7.18 -20.47 -0.78
C ARG A 188 6.86 -20.62 -2.26
N ASP A 189 7.32 -19.68 -3.06
CA ASP A 189 7.22 -19.65 -4.52
C ASP A 189 8.45 -18.90 -5.05
N ASP A 190 8.66 -18.87 -6.36
CA ASP A 190 9.69 -18.06 -7.01
C ASP A 190 9.14 -17.40 -8.28
N ASP A 191 9.71 -16.26 -8.65
CA ASP A 191 9.35 -15.51 -9.86
C ASP A 191 10.55 -14.74 -10.41
N ASP A 192 10.70 -14.72 -11.72
CA ASP A 192 11.84 -14.06 -12.40
C ASP A 192 11.98 -12.55 -12.07
N THR A 193 10.91 -11.89 -11.68
CA THR A 193 10.90 -10.45 -11.35
C THR A 193 11.02 -10.19 -9.86
N PHE A 194 10.33 -11.00 -9.06
CA PHE A 194 10.24 -10.79 -7.62
C PHE A 194 11.25 -11.63 -6.82
N GLY A 195 11.92 -12.60 -7.45
CA GLY A 195 12.83 -13.52 -6.79
C GLY A 195 12.10 -14.53 -5.89
N ASP A 196 12.70 -14.88 -4.77
CA ASP A 196 12.09 -15.78 -3.79
C ASP A 196 10.91 -15.13 -3.09
N LEU A 197 9.79 -15.85 -2.99
CA LEU A 197 8.53 -15.36 -2.46
C LEU A 197 8.07 -16.15 -1.23
N ALA A 198 7.41 -15.45 -0.30
CA ALA A 198 6.80 -16.05 0.87
C ALA A 198 5.41 -15.46 1.14
N ALA A 199 4.36 -16.28 1.08
CA ALA A 199 2.98 -15.90 1.37
C ALA A 199 2.49 -16.55 2.65
N PHE A 200 1.99 -15.75 3.59
CA PHE A 200 1.43 -16.29 4.82
C PHE A 200 -0.02 -16.71 4.59
N PRO A 201 -0.41 -17.96 4.95
CA PRO A 201 -1.77 -18.45 4.79
C PRO A 201 -2.81 -17.51 5.41
N GLY A 202 -3.78 -17.10 4.60
CA GLY A 202 -4.85 -16.22 5.03
C GLY A 202 -4.46 -14.75 5.26
N GLN A 203 -3.27 -14.33 4.84
CA GLN A 203 -2.85 -12.93 4.84
C GLN A 203 -2.77 -12.38 3.41
N ASP A 204 -2.94 -11.07 3.28
CA ASP A 204 -2.88 -10.36 1.99
C ASP A 204 -1.51 -9.68 1.77
N VAL A 205 -0.50 -10.06 2.54
CA VAL A 205 0.91 -9.69 2.35
C VAL A 205 1.72 -10.88 1.84
N VAL A 206 2.59 -10.60 0.88
CA VAL A 206 3.62 -11.48 0.36
C VAL A 206 4.96 -10.78 0.55
N LEU A 207 5.97 -11.47 1.05
CA LEU A 207 7.34 -10.97 1.09
C LEU A 207 8.09 -11.51 -0.13
N CYS A 208 9.02 -10.72 -0.68
CA CYS A 208 9.89 -11.18 -1.75
C CYS A 208 11.33 -10.69 -1.57
N GLU A 209 12.30 -11.52 -1.99
CA GLU A 209 13.72 -11.16 -2.06
C GLU A 209 14.17 -11.19 -3.51
N PRO A 210 14.19 -10.02 -4.19
CA PRO A 210 14.55 -9.96 -5.59
C PRO A 210 16.05 -10.18 -5.78
N SER A 211 16.42 -11.04 -6.73
CA SER A 211 17.80 -11.32 -7.08
C SER A 211 18.43 -10.29 -8.03
N GLY A 212 17.60 -9.46 -8.71
CA GLY A 212 18.05 -8.45 -9.69
C GLY A 212 16.89 -7.65 -10.28
N GLY A 213 17.22 -6.80 -11.26
CA GLY A 213 16.25 -5.99 -12.01
C GLY A 213 15.61 -4.85 -11.24
N PRO A 214 14.53 -4.23 -11.77
CA PRO A 214 13.95 -3.01 -11.20
C PRO A 214 13.45 -3.14 -9.76
N VAL A 215 13.02 -4.33 -9.34
CA VAL A 215 12.56 -4.57 -7.96
C VAL A 215 13.77 -4.57 -7.00
N ARG A 216 14.91 -5.18 -7.40
CA ARG A 216 16.15 -5.14 -6.63
C ARG A 216 16.70 -3.70 -6.50
N GLU A 217 16.76 -2.97 -7.61
CA GLU A 217 17.18 -1.55 -7.63
C GLU A 217 16.31 -0.69 -6.70
N ARG A 218 15.01 -1.01 -6.61
CA ARG A 218 14.08 -0.34 -5.71
C ARG A 218 14.41 -0.58 -4.24
N VAL A 219 14.69 -1.83 -3.86
CA VAL A 219 15.12 -2.18 -2.49
C VAL A 219 16.45 -1.50 -2.15
N GLU A 220 17.43 -1.52 -3.06
CA GLU A 220 18.73 -0.86 -2.87
C GLU A 220 18.60 0.65 -2.66
N ARG A 221 17.61 1.27 -3.29
CA ARG A 221 17.37 2.71 -3.21
C ARG A 221 16.57 3.14 -1.99
N PHE A 222 15.56 2.37 -1.61
CA PHE A 222 14.55 2.78 -0.64
C PHE A 222 14.47 1.89 0.61
N GLY A 223 15.25 0.80 0.66
CA GLY A 223 15.07 -0.25 1.67
C GLY A 223 13.84 -1.11 1.39
N ALA A 224 13.38 -1.83 2.41
CA ALA A 224 12.20 -2.68 2.28
C ALA A 224 10.96 -1.85 1.97
N CYS A 225 10.25 -2.20 0.90
CA CYS A 225 9.10 -1.43 0.43
C CYS A 225 8.15 -2.28 -0.45
N PRO A 226 6.90 -1.84 -0.65
CA PRO A 226 6.02 -2.50 -1.61
C PRO A 226 6.61 -2.49 -3.02
N ALA A 227 6.77 -3.68 -3.60
CA ALA A 227 7.17 -3.85 -5.00
C ALA A 227 5.95 -3.77 -5.93
N THR A 228 4.83 -4.34 -5.51
CA THR A 228 3.57 -4.30 -6.25
C THR A 228 2.35 -4.36 -5.34
N VAL A 229 1.26 -3.80 -5.83
CA VAL A 229 -0.09 -3.95 -5.28
C VAL A 229 -0.91 -4.74 -6.29
N LEU A 230 -1.51 -5.83 -5.86
CA LEU A 230 -2.35 -6.69 -6.70
C LEU A 230 -3.80 -6.56 -6.24
N LEU A 231 -4.64 -5.99 -7.10
CA LEU A 231 -6.08 -5.86 -6.88
C LEU A 231 -6.76 -7.20 -7.14
N SER A 232 -7.64 -7.62 -6.27
CA SER A 232 -8.39 -8.86 -6.41
C SER A 232 -9.54 -8.69 -7.41
N GLY A 233 -9.65 -9.56 -8.42
CA GLY A 233 -10.69 -9.45 -9.42
C GLY A 233 -10.72 -10.63 -10.38
N ASP A 234 -11.66 -10.61 -11.33
CA ASP A 234 -11.59 -11.44 -12.53
C ASP A 234 -10.66 -10.76 -13.54
N VAL A 235 -9.52 -11.40 -13.83
CA VAL A 235 -8.49 -10.83 -14.73
C VAL A 235 -9.01 -10.64 -16.16
N SER A 236 -9.93 -11.49 -16.63
CA SER A 236 -10.46 -11.38 -17.99
C SER A 236 -11.45 -10.23 -18.10
N ASP A 237 -12.33 -10.09 -17.11
CA ASP A 237 -13.30 -8.99 -17.05
C ASP A 237 -12.59 -7.65 -16.76
N ALA A 238 -11.58 -7.65 -15.91
CA ALA A 238 -10.77 -6.46 -15.62
C ALA A 238 -10.08 -5.91 -16.88
N ALA A 239 -9.63 -6.77 -17.79
CA ALA A 239 -9.01 -6.37 -19.05
C ALA A 239 -9.93 -5.59 -20.00
N ALA A 240 -11.26 -5.63 -19.79
CA ALA A 240 -12.22 -4.82 -20.53
C ALA A 240 -12.30 -3.36 -20.03
N HIS A 241 -11.87 -3.11 -18.81
CA HIS A 241 -11.95 -1.80 -18.14
C HIS A 241 -10.59 -1.16 -17.90
N HIS A 242 -9.55 -1.99 -17.77
CA HIS A 242 -8.18 -1.56 -17.47
C HIS A 242 -7.21 -2.12 -18.52
N PRO A 243 -6.35 -1.31 -19.12
CA PRO A 243 -5.32 -1.81 -20.02
C PRO A 243 -4.33 -2.68 -19.22
N LEU A 244 -4.27 -3.98 -19.55
CA LEU A 244 -3.45 -4.95 -18.84
C LEU A 244 -2.40 -5.57 -19.77
N HIS A 245 -1.16 -5.65 -19.31
CA HIS A 245 -0.05 -6.31 -19.99
C HIS A 245 0.55 -7.46 -19.20
N GLY A 246 1.44 -8.18 -19.83
CA GLY A 246 2.13 -9.32 -19.24
C GLY A 246 1.17 -10.40 -18.76
N GLY A 247 1.70 -11.37 -18.09
CA GLY A 247 0.93 -12.44 -17.48
C GLY A 247 1.89 -13.39 -16.77
N ARG A 248 1.61 -13.68 -15.50
CA ARG A 248 2.37 -14.64 -14.71
C ARG A 248 1.49 -15.35 -13.71
N THR A 249 2.05 -16.30 -13.03
CA THR A 249 1.38 -17.04 -11.97
C THR A 249 2.18 -16.84 -10.68
N LEU A 250 1.52 -16.40 -9.63
CA LEU A 250 2.09 -16.30 -8.29
C LEU A 250 1.23 -17.14 -7.34
N PHE A 251 1.82 -18.11 -6.64
CA PHE A 251 1.10 -19.05 -5.77
C PHE A 251 -0.12 -19.70 -6.45
N GLY A 252 0.06 -20.12 -7.71
CA GLY A 252 -0.99 -20.76 -8.51
C GLY A 252 -2.09 -19.84 -9.05
N LYS A 253 -2.03 -18.54 -8.79
CA LYS A 253 -3.00 -17.55 -9.26
C LYS A 253 -2.48 -16.72 -10.41
N ARG A 254 -3.31 -16.46 -11.40
CA ARG A 254 -2.98 -15.62 -12.56
C ARG A 254 -2.90 -14.14 -12.13
N VAL A 255 -1.87 -13.46 -12.61
CA VAL A 255 -1.62 -12.02 -12.40
C VAL A 255 -1.38 -11.35 -13.74
N ARG A 256 -1.95 -10.17 -13.95
CA ARG A 256 -1.60 -9.24 -15.04
C ARG A 256 -1.37 -7.85 -14.49
N PHE A 257 -0.46 -7.09 -15.11
CA PHE A 257 -0.11 -5.75 -14.65
C PHE A 257 -0.85 -4.67 -15.43
N VAL A 258 -1.12 -3.56 -14.77
CA VAL A 258 -1.78 -2.39 -15.35
C VAL A 258 -0.78 -1.60 -16.18
N ASP A 259 -1.12 -1.28 -17.42
CA ASP A 259 -0.26 -0.47 -18.31
C ASP A 259 0.07 0.89 -17.66
N GLY A 260 1.28 1.34 -17.87
CA GLY A 260 1.78 2.60 -17.27
C GLY A 260 2.31 2.46 -15.83
N PHE A 261 2.16 1.29 -15.18
CA PHE A 261 2.66 1.06 -13.82
C PHE A 261 3.78 0.01 -13.74
N ASP A 262 4.28 -0.47 -14.88
CA ASP A 262 5.24 -1.59 -14.95
C ASP A 262 4.69 -2.79 -14.18
N THR A 263 5.42 -3.24 -13.14
CA THR A 263 4.96 -4.32 -12.25
C THR A 263 4.42 -3.80 -10.90
N ARG A 264 4.24 -2.48 -10.73
CA ARG A 264 3.88 -1.86 -9.43
C ARG A 264 2.39 -1.92 -9.10
N LEU A 265 1.55 -2.15 -10.10
CA LEU A 265 0.11 -2.32 -9.93
C LEU A 265 -0.38 -3.44 -10.87
N GLY A 266 -1.21 -4.33 -10.37
CA GLY A 266 -1.74 -5.43 -11.15
C GLY A 266 -3.09 -5.94 -10.66
N VAL A 267 -3.64 -6.92 -11.38
CA VAL A 267 -4.86 -7.65 -11.03
C VAL A 267 -4.51 -9.11 -10.78
N LEU A 268 -4.95 -9.62 -9.65
CA LEU A 268 -4.80 -11.01 -9.19
C LEU A 268 -6.14 -11.74 -9.34
N GLU A 269 -6.13 -12.89 -9.99
CA GLU A 269 -7.29 -13.77 -10.10
C GLU A 269 -7.80 -14.19 -8.71
N ARG A 270 -9.12 -14.15 -8.52
CA ARG A 270 -9.76 -14.57 -7.26
C ARG A 270 -9.62 -16.07 -6.97
#